data_93918cda6a461216f5326a3a505db4e2
#
_entry.id   93918cda6a461216f5326a3a505db4e2
#
_cell.length_a   1.000
_cell.length_b   1.000
_cell.length_c   1.000
_cell.angle_alpha   90.00
_cell.angle_beta   90.00
_cell.angle_gamma   90.00
#
_symmetry.space_group_name_H-M   'P 1'
#
loop_
_entity.id
_entity.type
_entity.pdbx_description
1 polymer ?
#
loop_
_entity_poly.entity_id
_entity_poly.type
_entity_poly.pdbx_seq_one_letter_code
_entity_poly.pdbx_strand_id
1 'polypeptide(L)'
;MKRYAILGSIVAAGLAAATVTGLSGEQAAQAQGPQLPGITDIEEVAPNLYKIFGAGGNSVVWVMEDGVALIDTKLPNNGQAILDQVRKITDKPVTMVINTHSHPDHVGSNQFFKDLQANLRVIAQANTAARMAQPSGPFPANPATESFEDHMVLGEGDDRIELHYYGPGHTDGDAFIVFPAVKSVMMGDIMAWSMAPLIDPGSGGSAVKLADTLEKAGKGITGVDTIIEGHGNVENWQRFLDFAAFSRALVEEAKKAVDAGGTPDDVVAALEASGKWDLFLGTELLPGLEYGGTPISRAKINAIVSMQELRGEEPQLIMGLPPEEQ
;
A
#
# COMPACT_ATOMS: atom_id res chain seq x y z
N MET A 1 -20.91 -14.99 -8.31
CA MET A 1 -20.26 -14.76 -7.00
C MET A 1 -19.71 -13.34 -7.03
N LYS A 2 -20.14 -12.49 -6.11
CA LYS A 2 -19.78 -11.06 -6.12
C LYS A 2 -18.41 -10.93 -5.43
N ARG A 3 -17.39 -10.49 -6.17
CA ARG A 3 -16.09 -10.14 -5.61
C ARG A 3 -16.19 -8.74 -5.04
N TYR A 4 -15.92 -8.56 -3.77
CA TYR A 4 -15.94 -7.26 -3.09
C TYR A 4 -14.51 -6.80 -2.81
N ALA A 5 -14.17 -5.61 -3.29
CA ALA A 5 -12.88 -5.00 -3.01
C ALA A 5 -12.84 -4.50 -1.55
N ILE A 6 -11.85 -4.93 -0.83
CA ILE A 6 -11.65 -4.69 0.61
C ILE A 6 -11.48 -3.20 0.96
N LEU A 7 -11.02 -2.37 0.01
CA LEU A 7 -10.72 -0.96 0.26
C LEU A 7 -11.92 -0.03 0.24
N GLY A 8 -13.07 -0.45 -0.31
CA GLY A 8 -14.26 0.39 -0.36
C GLY A 8 -14.71 0.90 1.01
N SER A 9 -14.42 0.16 2.07
CA SER A 9 -14.89 0.45 3.42
C SER A 9 -14.06 1.47 4.19
N ILE A 10 -12.74 1.48 4.03
CA ILE A 10 -11.88 2.47 4.72
C ILE A 10 -12.07 3.86 4.11
N VAL A 11 -12.35 3.93 2.81
CA VAL A 11 -12.51 5.20 2.09
C VAL A 11 -13.94 5.71 2.12
N ALA A 12 -14.96 4.82 2.20
CA ALA A 12 -16.38 5.24 2.29
C ALA A 12 -16.68 6.04 3.57
N ALA A 13 -15.95 5.79 4.67
CA ALA A 13 -16.09 6.57 5.89
C ALA A 13 -15.68 8.04 5.75
N GLY A 14 -14.80 8.37 4.79
CA GLY A 14 -14.38 9.76 4.52
C GLY A 14 -15.27 10.55 3.56
N LEU A 15 -16.07 9.89 2.73
CA LEU A 15 -16.86 10.52 1.67
C LEU A 15 -18.36 10.68 1.99
N ALA A 16 -18.88 9.98 3.00
CA ALA A 16 -20.28 10.11 3.42
C ALA A 16 -20.68 11.49 3.96
N ALA A 17 -19.70 12.37 4.19
CA ALA A 17 -19.93 13.72 4.74
C ALA A 17 -20.45 14.75 3.72
N ALA A 18 -20.51 14.46 2.42
CA ALA A 18 -20.75 15.49 1.40
C ALA A 18 -22.22 15.62 0.92
N THR A 19 -23.16 14.76 1.34
CA THR A 19 -24.53 14.76 0.77
C THR A 19 -25.71 14.79 1.76
N VAL A 20 -25.49 15.10 3.04
CA VAL A 20 -26.60 15.24 3.98
C VAL A 20 -26.94 16.73 4.20
N THR A 21 -27.74 17.29 3.33
CA THR A 21 -28.44 18.56 3.57
C THR A 21 -29.67 18.26 4.42
N GLY A 22 -29.63 18.57 5.72
CA GLY A 22 -30.80 18.55 6.56
C GLY A 22 -30.70 17.99 7.99
N LEU A 23 -29.51 17.55 8.43
CA LEU A 23 -29.31 17.14 9.83
C LEU A 23 -28.82 18.30 10.69
N SER A 24 -29.31 18.36 11.97
CA SER A 24 -28.81 19.33 12.93
C SER A 24 -27.32 19.12 13.20
N GLY A 25 -26.60 20.18 13.57
CA GLY A 25 -25.13 20.16 13.73
C GLY A 25 -24.59 19.03 14.64
N GLU A 26 -25.36 18.57 15.62
CA GLU A 26 -24.97 17.47 16.52
C GLU A 26 -25.04 16.09 15.86
N GLN A 27 -25.98 15.87 14.92
CA GLN A 27 -26.08 14.59 14.19
C GLN A 27 -25.04 14.48 13.07
N ALA A 28 -24.63 15.62 12.48
CA ALA A 28 -23.57 15.64 11.48
C ALA A 28 -22.18 15.31 12.09
N ALA A 29 -21.94 15.68 13.35
CA ALA A 29 -20.70 15.38 14.05
C ALA A 29 -20.52 13.88 14.39
N GLN A 30 -21.63 13.13 14.55
CA GLN A 30 -21.58 11.69 14.85
C GLN A 30 -21.34 10.81 13.62
N ALA A 31 -21.51 11.36 12.42
CA ALA A 31 -21.32 10.62 11.16
C ALA A 31 -19.89 10.75 10.58
N GLN A 32 -19.01 11.48 11.24
CA GLN A 32 -17.61 11.59 10.77
C GLN A 32 -16.82 10.41 11.31
N GLY A 33 -16.49 9.45 10.43
CA GLY A 33 -15.47 8.43 10.67
C GLY A 33 -14.10 9.09 10.99
N PRO A 34 -13.10 8.31 11.41
CA PRO A 34 -11.79 8.84 11.71
C PRO A 34 -11.24 9.63 10.52
N GLN A 35 -11.02 10.93 10.72
CA GLN A 35 -10.41 11.77 9.70
C GLN A 35 -8.95 11.35 9.51
N LEU A 36 -8.59 11.02 8.27
CA LEU A 36 -7.19 10.80 7.93
C LEU A 36 -6.38 12.07 8.18
N PRO A 37 -5.13 11.96 8.66
CA PRO A 37 -4.25 13.11 8.79
C PRO A 37 -4.17 13.87 7.47
N GLY A 38 -4.23 15.18 7.51
CA GLY A 38 -3.97 16.02 6.34
C GLY A 38 -2.54 15.82 5.81
N ILE A 39 -2.29 16.31 4.60
CA ILE A 39 -0.92 16.31 4.04
C ILE A 39 -0.01 17.13 4.94
N THR A 40 1.14 16.54 5.32
CA THR A 40 2.19 17.20 6.08
C THR A 40 3.16 17.95 5.17
N ASP A 41 4.06 18.74 5.76
CA ASP A 41 5.17 19.33 5.02
C ASP A 41 6.05 18.23 4.42
N ILE A 42 6.60 18.54 3.23
CA ILE A 42 7.53 17.66 2.53
C ILE A 42 8.83 17.53 3.33
N GLU A 43 9.29 16.30 3.48
CA GLU A 43 10.51 15.94 4.24
C GLU A 43 11.58 15.38 3.32
N GLU A 44 12.81 15.85 3.46
CA GLU A 44 13.95 15.26 2.75
C GLU A 44 14.33 13.91 3.35
N VAL A 45 14.40 12.88 2.51
CA VAL A 45 14.85 11.52 2.89
C VAL A 45 16.32 11.34 2.52
N ALA A 46 16.70 11.83 1.34
CA ALA A 46 18.07 11.82 0.81
C ALA A 46 18.20 12.97 -0.21
N PRO A 47 19.40 13.32 -0.71
CA PRO A 47 19.55 14.36 -1.72
C PRO A 47 18.62 14.13 -2.92
N ASN A 48 17.78 15.11 -3.24
CA ASN A 48 16.75 15.07 -4.29
C ASN A 48 15.61 14.05 -4.09
N LEU A 49 15.57 13.32 -2.98
CA LEU A 49 14.52 12.37 -2.65
C LEU A 49 13.75 12.86 -1.41
N TYR A 50 12.43 13.03 -1.56
CA TYR A 50 11.58 13.58 -0.52
C TYR A 50 10.35 12.72 -0.32
N LYS A 51 9.76 12.79 0.88
CA LYS A 51 8.51 12.12 1.26
C LYS A 51 7.46 13.14 1.66
N ILE A 52 6.20 12.89 1.28
CA ILE A 52 5.01 13.62 1.72
C ILE A 52 4.08 12.63 2.42
N PHE A 53 3.80 12.86 3.70
CA PHE A 53 2.91 12.02 4.51
C PHE A 53 1.47 12.56 4.54
N GLY A 54 0.50 11.71 4.91
CA GLY A 54 -0.90 12.08 5.13
C GLY A 54 -1.79 11.98 3.90
N ALA A 55 -3.09 12.06 4.09
CA ALA A 55 -4.13 11.95 3.07
C ALA A 55 -4.06 10.66 2.19
N GLY A 56 -3.76 9.54 2.82
CA GLY A 56 -3.54 8.24 2.18
C GLY A 56 -2.09 7.78 2.31
N GLY A 57 -1.62 6.97 1.37
CA GLY A 57 -0.25 6.49 1.35
C GLY A 57 0.79 7.60 1.23
N ASN A 58 2.03 7.29 1.56
CA ASN A 58 3.16 8.19 1.33
C ASN A 58 3.31 8.47 -0.16
N SER A 59 3.53 9.73 -0.52
CA SER A 59 4.03 10.07 -1.84
C SER A 59 5.53 10.34 -1.76
N VAL A 60 6.29 9.87 -2.76
CA VAL A 60 7.72 10.14 -2.87
C VAL A 60 7.97 11.05 -4.08
N VAL A 61 8.82 12.06 -3.89
CA VAL A 61 9.21 13.03 -4.90
C VAL A 61 10.67 12.83 -5.22
N TRP A 62 11.00 12.48 -6.45
CA TRP A 62 12.36 12.39 -6.97
C TRP A 62 12.61 13.54 -7.93
N VAL A 63 13.51 14.43 -7.56
CA VAL A 63 13.88 15.62 -8.38
C VAL A 63 15.03 15.24 -9.30
N MET A 64 14.73 15.16 -10.61
CA MET A 64 15.65 14.83 -11.69
C MET A 64 16.19 16.11 -12.37
N GLU A 65 17.12 15.97 -13.31
CA GLU A 65 17.68 17.09 -14.07
C GLU A 65 16.58 17.88 -14.79
N ASP A 66 15.67 17.19 -15.52
CA ASP A 66 14.66 17.82 -16.37
C ASP A 66 13.22 17.78 -15.82
N GLY A 67 13.00 17.31 -14.59
CA GLY A 67 11.65 17.18 -14.06
C GLY A 67 11.57 16.51 -12.72
N VAL A 68 10.35 16.06 -12.39
CA VAL A 68 10.06 15.35 -11.16
C VAL A 68 9.36 14.03 -11.50
N ALA A 69 9.85 12.94 -10.94
CA ALA A 69 9.07 11.72 -10.81
C ALA A 69 8.33 11.74 -9.47
N LEU A 70 7.02 11.59 -9.51
CA LEU A 70 6.15 11.48 -8.34
C LEU A 70 5.73 10.03 -8.18
N ILE A 71 6.02 9.42 -7.05
CA ILE A 71 5.62 8.06 -6.73
C ILE A 71 4.41 8.13 -5.81
N ASP A 72 3.30 7.58 -6.25
CA ASP A 72 1.97 7.61 -5.64
C ASP A 72 1.39 9.02 -5.42
N THR A 73 0.08 9.12 -5.51
CA THR A 73 -0.63 10.42 -5.56
C THR A 73 -1.75 10.54 -4.54
N LYS A 74 -1.71 9.69 -3.50
CA LYS A 74 -2.67 9.74 -2.39
C LYS A 74 -4.13 9.52 -2.80
N LEU A 75 -5.06 9.77 -1.87
CA LEU A 75 -6.50 9.77 -2.14
C LEU A 75 -6.90 10.83 -3.18
N PRO A 76 -8.07 10.69 -3.83
CA PRO A 76 -8.62 11.72 -4.73
C PRO A 76 -8.66 13.10 -4.10
N ASN A 77 -8.56 14.13 -4.95
CA ASN A 77 -8.61 15.56 -4.60
C ASN A 77 -7.41 16.10 -3.81
N ASN A 78 -6.31 15.33 -3.71
CA ASN A 78 -5.08 15.79 -3.06
C ASN A 78 -4.01 16.29 -4.04
N GLY A 79 -4.25 16.26 -5.34
CA GLY A 79 -3.24 16.60 -6.36
C GLY A 79 -2.66 17.99 -6.20
N GLN A 80 -3.51 19.02 -5.96
CA GLN A 80 -3.03 20.40 -5.72
C GLN A 80 -2.18 20.48 -4.44
N ALA A 81 -2.61 19.85 -3.36
CA ALA A 81 -1.86 19.86 -2.10
C ALA A 81 -0.50 19.16 -2.23
N ILE A 82 -0.41 18.06 -3.01
CA ILE A 82 0.87 17.42 -3.35
C ILE A 82 1.75 18.37 -4.16
N LEU A 83 1.18 19.01 -5.19
CA LEU A 83 1.90 19.97 -6.03
C LEU A 83 2.44 21.14 -5.21
N ASP A 84 1.66 21.67 -4.28
CA ASP A 84 2.08 22.75 -3.38
C ASP A 84 3.29 22.33 -2.53
N GLN A 85 3.37 21.07 -2.10
CA GLN A 85 4.55 20.55 -1.42
C GLN A 85 5.75 20.44 -2.35
N VAL A 86 5.56 19.93 -3.58
CA VAL A 86 6.62 19.86 -4.59
C VAL A 86 7.19 21.26 -4.89
N ARG A 87 6.32 22.27 -4.98
CA ARG A 87 6.73 23.67 -5.24
C ARG A 87 7.53 24.32 -4.13
N LYS A 88 7.58 23.75 -2.92
CA LYS A 88 8.49 24.21 -1.85
C LYS A 88 9.95 23.87 -2.14
N ILE A 89 10.21 22.86 -2.97
CA ILE A 89 11.56 22.34 -3.24
C ILE A 89 12.02 22.58 -4.66
N THR A 90 11.12 22.65 -5.65
CA THR A 90 11.51 22.85 -7.07
C THR A 90 10.36 23.42 -7.91
N ASP A 91 10.72 24.20 -8.93
CA ASP A 91 9.80 24.68 -9.97
C ASP A 91 9.70 23.73 -11.18
N LYS A 92 10.49 22.66 -11.22
CA LYS A 92 10.52 21.68 -12.30
C LYS A 92 9.14 21.01 -12.46
N PRO A 93 8.72 20.70 -13.70
CA PRO A 93 7.42 20.03 -13.93
C PRO A 93 7.44 18.59 -13.40
N VAL A 94 6.28 18.11 -12.95
CA VAL A 94 6.06 16.67 -12.73
C VAL A 94 5.93 16.02 -14.11
N THR A 95 6.90 15.24 -14.53
CA THR A 95 6.96 14.63 -15.87
C THR A 95 6.48 13.19 -15.88
N MET A 96 6.48 12.54 -14.74
CA MET A 96 5.96 11.18 -14.59
C MET A 96 5.34 10.95 -13.20
N VAL A 97 4.35 10.07 -13.17
CA VAL A 97 3.81 9.44 -11.97
C VAL A 97 4.11 7.95 -12.07
N ILE A 98 4.60 7.36 -10.99
CA ILE A 98 4.84 5.92 -10.87
C ILE A 98 3.97 5.42 -9.72
N ASN A 99 3.14 4.40 -9.96
CA ASN A 99 2.30 3.84 -8.91
C ASN A 99 2.85 2.52 -8.39
N THR A 100 2.94 2.40 -7.07
CA THR A 100 3.38 1.18 -6.40
C THR A 100 2.36 0.07 -6.54
N HIS A 101 1.07 0.38 -6.41
CA HIS A 101 -0.06 -0.53 -6.57
C HIS A 101 -1.34 0.26 -6.87
N SER A 102 -2.49 -0.43 -6.98
CA SER A 102 -3.72 0.15 -7.54
C SER A 102 -4.69 0.76 -6.53
N HIS A 103 -4.38 0.78 -5.23
CA HIS A 103 -5.33 1.26 -4.23
C HIS A 103 -5.60 2.78 -4.36
N PRO A 104 -6.85 3.21 -4.09
CA PRO A 104 -7.26 4.60 -4.30
C PRO A 104 -6.45 5.65 -3.55
N ASP A 105 -5.88 5.28 -2.40
CA ASP A 105 -5.03 6.16 -1.61
C ASP A 105 -3.57 6.23 -2.08
N HIS A 106 -3.27 5.58 -3.21
CA HIS A 106 -2.00 5.64 -3.94
C HIS A 106 -2.16 6.20 -5.36
N VAL A 107 -3.32 5.99 -6.00
CA VAL A 107 -3.55 6.42 -7.39
C VAL A 107 -4.57 7.55 -7.52
N GLY A 108 -5.22 7.94 -6.42
CA GLY A 108 -6.45 8.73 -6.44
C GLY A 108 -6.33 10.11 -7.08
N SER A 109 -5.16 10.75 -7.01
CA SER A 109 -4.94 12.07 -7.62
C SER A 109 -4.12 12.02 -8.91
N ASN A 110 -3.91 10.86 -9.54
CA ASN A 110 -3.22 10.77 -10.84
C ASN A 110 -3.88 11.66 -11.91
N GLN A 111 -5.22 11.72 -11.95
CA GLN A 111 -5.94 12.50 -12.94
C GLN A 111 -5.61 13.99 -12.85
N PHE A 112 -5.41 14.54 -11.66
CA PHE A 112 -4.99 15.92 -11.48
C PHE A 112 -3.68 16.22 -12.24
N PHE A 113 -2.69 15.33 -12.14
CA PHE A 113 -1.40 15.50 -12.82
C PHE A 113 -1.50 15.27 -14.33
N LYS A 114 -2.39 14.37 -14.80
CA LYS A 114 -2.70 14.20 -16.23
C LYS A 114 -3.31 15.48 -16.83
N ASP A 115 -4.22 16.13 -16.10
CA ASP A 115 -4.87 17.36 -16.53
C ASP A 115 -3.88 18.54 -16.54
N LEU A 116 -2.91 18.52 -15.61
CA LEU A 116 -1.87 19.55 -15.52
C LEU A 116 -0.85 19.44 -16.67
N GLN A 117 -0.56 18.22 -17.13
CA GLN A 117 0.50 17.95 -18.12
C GLN A 117 0.04 16.92 -19.16
N ALA A 118 -0.22 17.39 -20.39
CA ALA A 118 -0.78 16.56 -21.46
C ALA A 118 0.05 15.31 -21.83
N ASN A 119 1.39 15.35 -21.61
CA ASN A 119 2.31 14.26 -21.93
C ASN A 119 2.81 13.56 -20.66
N LEU A 120 2.07 13.63 -19.56
CA LEU A 120 2.44 12.95 -18.33
C LEU A 120 2.50 11.44 -18.57
N ARG A 121 3.61 10.85 -18.19
CA ARG A 121 3.74 9.39 -18.12
C ARG A 121 3.15 8.92 -16.80
N VAL A 122 2.23 7.95 -16.83
CA VAL A 122 1.72 7.25 -15.66
C VAL A 122 2.10 5.80 -15.80
N ILE A 123 2.99 5.32 -14.94
CA ILE A 123 3.67 4.03 -15.07
C ILE A 123 3.27 3.14 -13.90
N ALA A 124 2.94 1.88 -14.19
CA ALA A 124 2.59 0.91 -13.17
C ALA A 124 2.99 -0.51 -13.62
N GLN A 125 3.09 -1.43 -12.68
CA GLN A 125 3.22 -2.85 -13.00
C GLN A 125 1.97 -3.34 -13.76
N ALA A 126 2.08 -4.33 -14.63
CA ALA A 126 1.03 -4.75 -15.57
C ALA A 126 -0.31 -5.09 -14.87
N ASN A 127 -0.28 -5.83 -13.74
CA ASN A 127 -1.49 -6.14 -12.98
C ASN A 127 -2.09 -4.88 -12.35
N THR A 128 -1.26 -4.01 -11.78
CA THR A 128 -1.68 -2.70 -11.26
C THR A 128 -2.31 -1.85 -12.37
N ALA A 129 -1.69 -1.77 -13.54
CA ALA A 129 -2.22 -1.04 -14.69
C ALA A 129 -3.58 -1.59 -15.15
N ALA A 130 -3.74 -2.91 -15.19
CA ALA A 130 -5.00 -3.57 -15.53
C ALA A 130 -6.12 -3.25 -14.53
N ARG A 131 -5.80 -3.17 -13.23
CA ARG A 131 -6.75 -2.76 -12.19
C ARG A 131 -7.09 -1.28 -12.26
N MET A 132 -6.11 -0.42 -12.46
CA MET A 132 -6.31 1.04 -12.63
C MET A 132 -7.20 1.38 -13.83
N ALA A 133 -7.26 0.51 -14.84
CA ALA A 133 -8.14 0.66 -16.00
C ALA A 133 -9.62 0.36 -15.67
N GLN A 134 -9.93 -0.09 -14.46
CA GLN A 134 -11.29 -0.38 -14.00
C GLN A 134 -11.68 0.54 -12.83
N PRO A 135 -12.97 0.84 -12.64
CA PRO A 135 -13.43 1.52 -11.44
C PRO A 135 -13.16 0.66 -10.19
N SER A 136 -12.82 1.30 -9.08
CA SER A 136 -12.63 0.66 -7.77
C SER A 136 -13.61 1.25 -6.76
N GLY A 137 -14.70 0.54 -6.45
CA GLY A 137 -15.76 1.06 -5.60
C GLY A 137 -16.33 2.38 -6.16
N PRO A 138 -16.34 3.46 -5.37
CA PRO A 138 -16.84 4.77 -5.82
C PRO A 138 -15.84 5.54 -6.71
N PHE A 139 -14.63 5.02 -6.90
CA PHE A 139 -13.55 5.70 -7.64
C PHE A 139 -13.59 5.35 -9.11
N PRO A 140 -13.53 6.35 -10.02
CA PRO A 140 -13.48 6.12 -11.46
C PRO A 140 -12.17 5.44 -11.86
N ALA A 141 -12.18 4.78 -13.03
CA ALA A 141 -10.97 4.25 -13.65
C ALA A 141 -9.93 5.37 -13.85
N ASN A 142 -8.67 5.03 -13.60
CA ASN A 142 -7.55 5.96 -13.72
C ASN A 142 -6.36 5.25 -14.41
N PRO A 143 -6.49 4.93 -15.72
CA PRO A 143 -5.57 4.07 -16.42
C PRO A 143 -4.15 4.63 -16.45
N ALA A 144 -3.16 3.74 -16.30
CA ALA A 144 -1.77 4.03 -16.60
C ALA A 144 -1.58 4.29 -18.10
N THR A 145 -0.55 5.04 -18.47
CA THR A 145 -0.16 5.25 -19.86
C THR A 145 0.90 4.25 -20.32
N GLU A 146 1.64 3.70 -19.38
CA GLU A 146 2.70 2.70 -19.60
C GLU A 146 2.65 1.64 -18.52
N SER A 147 3.08 0.42 -18.85
CA SER A 147 3.20 -0.66 -17.89
C SER A 147 4.47 -1.48 -18.11
N PHE A 148 4.88 -2.20 -17.08
CA PHE A 148 5.99 -3.16 -17.14
C PHE A 148 5.56 -4.49 -16.49
N GLU A 149 6.21 -5.58 -16.92
CA GLU A 149 5.97 -6.92 -16.36
C GLU A 149 6.81 -7.13 -15.09
N ASP A 150 8.09 -7.43 -15.23
CA ASP A 150 8.97 -7.78 -14.12
C ASP A 150 9.94 -6.66 -13.73
N HIS A 151 10.43 -5.90 -14.72
CA HIS A 151 11.45 -4.88 -14.52
C HIS A 151 11.37 -3.78 -15.58
N MET A 152 11.63 -2.54 -15.14
CA MET A 152 11.79 -1.37 -16.01
C MET A 152 12.85 -0.44 -15.44
N VAL A 153 13.62 0.19 -16.32
CA VAL A 153 14.57 1.25 -15.95
C VAL A 153 14.16 2.56 -16.61
N LEU A 154 14.14 3.62 -15.83
CA LEU A 154 13.83 4.97 -16.26
C LEU A 154 15.01 5.89 -15.93
N GLY A 155 15.27 6.86 -16.81
CA GLY A 155 16.40 7.78 -16.63
C GLY A 155 17.78 7.13 -16.75
N GLU A 156 18.82 7.93 -16.60
CA GLU A 156 20.22 7.55 -16.68
C GLU A 156 21.02 8.28 -15.58
N GLY A 157 22.21 7.77 -15.27
CA GLY A 157 23.09 8.40 -14.29
C GLY A 157 22.43 8.54 -12.91
N ASP A 158 22.49 9.74 -12.36
CA ASP A 158 21.91 10.04 -11.04
C ASP A 158 20.38 10.11 -11.06
N ASP A 159 19.76 10.33 -12.23
CA ASP A 159 18.29 10.34 -12.39
C ASP A 159 17.68 8.95 -12.55
N ARG A 160 18.49 7.88 -12.53
CA ARG A 160 18.05 6.51 -12.73
C ARG A 160 17.06 6.07 -11.65
N ILE A 161 15.96 5.47 -12.11
CA ILE A 161 14.95 4.79 -11.30
C ILE A 161 14.83 3.36 -11.81
N GLU A 162 14.80 2.38 -10.93
CA GLU A 162 14.57 0.97 -11.27
C GLU A 162 13.26 0.49 -10.66
N LEU A 163 12.38 -0.04 -11.48
CA LEU A 163 11.09 -0.60 -11.08
C LEU A 163 11.20 -2.12 -11.12
N HIS A 164 10.87 -2.78 -10.03
CA HIS A 164 10.93 -4.23 -9.92
C HIS A 164 9.61 -4.81 -9.43
N TYR A 165 9.25 -5.97 -9.98
CA TYR A 165 8.18 -6.82 -9.51
C TYR A 165 8.71 -8.20 -9.21
N TYR A 166 8.44 -8.73 -8.02
CA TYR A 166 8.94 -10.04 -7.58
C TYR A 166 7.82 -11.06 -7.33
N GLY A 167 6.58 -10.65 -7.45
CA GLY A 167 5.40 -11.48 -7.25
C GLY A 167 4.32 -10.79 -6.42
N PRO A 168 3.18 -11.45 -6.22
CA PRO A 168 2.08 -10.94 -5.40
C PRO A 168 2.49 -10.80 -3.93
N GLY A 169 1.89 -9.80 -3.28
CA GLY A 169 2.08 -9.52 -1.87
C GLY A 169 0.82 -8.92 -1.26
N HIS A 170 0.81 -7.63 -0.99
CA HIS A 170 -0.35 -6.86 -0.56
C HIS A 170 -1.46 -6.87 -1.64
N THR A 171 -1.05 -6.70 -2.90
CA THR A 171 -1.86 -6.93 -4.12
C THR A 171 -1.11 -7.89 -5.06
N ASP A 172 -1.63 -8.12 -6.28
CA ASP A 172 -0.93 -8.90 -7.30
C ASP A 172 0.01 -8.06 -8.19
N GLY A 173 0.15 -6.76 -7.94
CA GLY A 173 0.93 -5.85 -8.79
C GLY A 173 1.85 -4.89 -8.02
N ASP A 174 2.25 -5.25 -6.79
CA ASP A 174 3.09 -4.39 -5.94
C ASP A 174 4.48 -4.19 -6.54
N ALA A 175 4.86 -2.95 -6.78
CA ALA A 175 6.15 -2.58 -7.35
C ALA A 175 7.11 -2.02 -6.30
N PHE A 176 8.37 -2.43 -6.37
CA PHE A 176 9.49 -1.83 -5.64
C PHE A 176 10.16 -0.79 -6.53
N ILE A 177 10.27 0.44 -6.06
CA ILE A 177 10.81 1.57 -6.85
C ILE A 177 12.11 2.01 -6.23
N VAL A 178 13.23 1.66 -6.87
CA VAL A 178 14.59 1.87 -6.39
C VAL A 178 15.19 3.14 -6.98
N PHE A 179 15.87 3.91 -6.15
CA PHE A 179 16.65 5.11 -6.47
C PHE A 179 18.14 4.81 -6.20
N PRO A 180 18.88 4.26 -7.18
CA PRO A 180 20.24 3.77 -6.94
C PRO A 180 21.23 4.86 -6.49
N ALA A 181 21.09 6.08 -7.04
CA ALA A 181 21.98 7.20 -6.72
C ALA A 181 21.97 7.56 -5.22
N VAL A 182 20.85 7.32 -4.54
CA VAL A 182 20.67 7.63 -3.11
C VAL A 182 20.38 6.39 -2.27
N LYS A 183 20.61 5.20 -2.83
CA LYS A 183 20.50 3.90 -2.15
C LYS A 183 19.17 3.71 -1.41
N SER A 184 18.09 4.16 -1.99
CA SER A 184 16.76 4.16 -1.38
C SER A 184 15.78 3.37 -2.22
N VAL A 185 14.72 2.84 -1.58
CA VAL A 185 13.60 2.16 -2.24
C VAL A 185 12.27 2.58 -1.63
N MET A 186 11.27 2.86 -2.49
CA MET A 186 9.86 2.97 -2.09
C MET A 186 9.18 1.61 -2.29
N MET A 187 8.48 1.13 -1.26
CA MET A 187 7.91 -0.22 -1.22
C MET A 187 6.39 -0.27 -1.38
N GLY A 188 5.69 0.87 -1.33
CA GLY A 188 4.24 0.83 -1.23
C GLY A 188 3.76 0.02 -0.03
N ASP A 189 2.56 -0.54 -0.12
CA ASP A 189 1.92 -1.24 0.99
C ASP A 189 2.37 -2.69 1.18
N ILE A 190 3.31 -3.16 0.36
CA ILE A 190 3.97 -4.44 0.62
C ILE A 190 4.72 -4.40 1.96
N MET A 191 5.12 -3.20 2.38
CA MET A 191 5.56 -2.90 3.74
C MET A 191 4.99 -1.56 4.19
N ALA A 192 4.16 -1.58 5.22
CA ALA A 192 3.48 -0.39 5.75
C ALA A 192 3.37 -0.46 7.27
N TRP A 193 3.68 0.66 7.96
CA TRP A 193 3.70 0.82 9.42
C TRP A 193 4.63 -0.15 10.16
N SER A 194 5.61 -0.74 9.49
CA SER A 194 6.53 -1.75 10.04
C SER A 194 5.81 -2.89 10.78
N MET A 195 4.63 -3.30 10.32
CA MET A 195 3.85 -4.39 10.92
C MET A 195 3.24 -5.29 9.84
N ALA A 196 2.60 -6.38 10.25
CA ALA A 196 1.94 -7.32 9.35
C ALA A 196 1.06 -6.57 8.33
N PRO A 197 1.20 -6.82 7.03
CA PRO A 197 0.52 -6.06 6.00
C PRO A 197 -1.00 -6.30 6.02
N LEU A 198 -1.74 -5.40 5.40
CA LEU A 198 -3.11 -5.69 4.99
C LEU A 198 -3.04 -6.40 3.64
N ILE A 199 -3.34 -7.69 3.61
CA ILE A 199 -3.43 -8.43 2.35
C ILE A 199 -4.80 -8.15 1.72
N ASP A 200 -4.81 -7.78 0.44
CA ASP A 200 -6.05 -7.60 -0.33
C ASP A 200 -6.26 -8.75 -1.34
N PRO A 201 -6.94 -9.83 -0.95
CA PRO A 201 -7.26 -10.93 -1.87
C PRO A 201 -8.15 -10.47 -3.04
N GLY A 202 -8.98 -9.44 -2.84
CA GLY A 202 -9.80 -8.83 -3.89
C GLY A 202 -8.97 -8.22 -5.03
N SER A 203 -7.78 -7.72 -4.69
CA SER A 203 -6.78 -7.23 -5.64
C SER A 203 -5.66 -8.26 -5.89
N GLY A 204 -5.93 -9.55 -5.67
CA GLY A 204 -4.99 -10.66 -5.95
C GLY A 204 -3.82 -10.76 -4.98
N GLY A 205 -3.86 -10.07 -3.85
CA GLY A 205 -2.90 -10.20 -2.78
C GLY A 205 -2.90 -11.60 -2.16
N SER A 206 -1.77 -12.01 -1.60
CA SER A 206 -1.58 -13.34 -1.03
C SER A 206 -0.59 -13.29 0.12
N ALA A 207 -1.00 -13.74 1.29
CA ALA A 207 -0.13 -13.82 2.46
C ALA A 207 0.96 -14.89 2.29
N VAL A 208 0.64 -16.01 1.66
CA VAL A 208 1.60 -17.10 1.40
C VAL A 208 2.65 -16.67 0.38
N LYS A 209 2.23 -16.06 -0.73
CA LYS A 209 3.15 -15.62 -1.79
C LYS A 209 3.98 -14.39 -1.36
N LEU A 210 3.47 -13.56 -0.47
CA LEU A 210 4.20 -12.43 0.07
C LEU A 210 5.57 -12.84 0.62
N ALA A 211 5.63 -13.92 1.39
CA ALA A 211 6.90 -14.41 1.95
C ALA A 211 7.93 -14.71 0.86
N ASP A 212 7.52 -15.37 -0.24
CA ASP A 212 8.39 -15.66 -1.39
C ASP A 212 8.79 -14.38 -2.13
N THR A 213 7.86 -13.45 -2.31
CA THR A 213 8.07 -12.15 -2.96
C THR A 213 9.11 -11.32 -2.22
N LEU A 214 8.99 -11.22 -0.89
CA LEU A 214 9.94 -10.49 -0.06
C LEU A 214 11.34 -11.13 -0.06
N GLU A 215 11.42 -12.46 -0.02
CA GLU A 215 12.71 -13.16 -0.13
C GLU A 215 13.39 -12.94 -1.48
N LYS A 216 12.63 -12.95 -2.59
CA LYS A 216 13.15 -12.65 -3.92
C LYS A 216 13.62 -11.20 -4.00
N ALA A 217 12.84 -10.26 -3.49
CA ALA A 217 13.21 -8.84 -3.43
C ALA A 217 14.48 -8.62 -2.60
N GLY A 218 14.60 -9.28 -1.44
CA GLY A 218 15.78 -9.21 -0.58
C GLY A 218 17.06 -9.74 -1.24
N LYS A 219 16.94 -10.65 -2.21
CA LYS A 219 18.08 -11.17 -3.00
C LYS A 219 18.33 -10.35 -4.27
N GLY A 220 17.28 -9.80 -4.88
CA GLY A 220 17.33 -9.12 -6.17
C GLY A 220 17.70 -7.64 -6.06
N ILE A 221 17.21 -6.95 -5.03
CA ILE A 221 17.53 -5.54 -4.78
C ILE A 221 18.84 -5.46 -4.01
N THR A 222 19.81 -4.75 -4.55
CA THR A 222 21.14 -4.60 -3.95
C THR A 222 21.56 -3.14 -3.89
N GLY A 223 22.46 -2.80 -2.96
CA GLY A 223 22.98 -1.43 -2.84
C GLY A 223 21.98 -0.43 -2.23
N VAL A 224 20.96 -0.91 -1.52
CA VAL A 224 19.95 -0.10 -0.84
C VAL A 224 20.22 -0.11 0.66
N ASP A 225 20.18 1.05 1.28
CA ASP A 225 20.35 1.25 2.72
C ASP A 225 19.04 1.73 3.38
N THR A 226 18.19 2.46 2.62
CA THR A 226 17.00 3.16 3.10
C THR A 226 15.75 2.65 2.41
N ILE A 227 14.69 2.40 3.18
CA ILE A 227 13.37 2.06 2.68
C ILE A 227 12.36 3.15 3.05
N ILE A 228 11.42 3.41 2.15
CA ILE A 228 10.25 4.25 2.38
C ILE A 228 9.04 3.34 2.30
N GLU A 229 8.32 3.22 3.41
CA GLU A 229 7.10 2.40 3.47
C GLU A 229 5.94 3.06 2.73
N GLY A 230 4.95 2.29 2.33
CA GLY A 230 3.71 2.82 1.74
C GLY A 230 2.93 3.71 2.70
N HIS A 231 2.93 3.35 3.98
CA HIS A 231 2.44 4.18 5.08
C HIS A 231 3.44 4.13 6.24
N GLY A 232 3.62 5.24 6.93
CA GLY A 232 4.49 5.28 8.11
C GLY A 232 5.85 5.91 7.83
N ASN A 233 6.89 5.27 8.32
CA ASN A 233 8.21 5.87 8.46
C ASN A 233 9.16 5.59 7.29
N VAL A 234 10.33 6.18 7.39
CA VAL A 234 11.53 5.79 6.65
C VAL A 234 12.31 4.86 7.56
N GLU A 235 12.70 3.71 7.03
CA GLU A 235 13.36 2.64 7.77
C GLU A 235 14.67 2.22 7.06
N ASN A 236 15.44 1.33 7.66
CA ASN A 236 16.66 0.80 7.07
C ASN A 236 16.41 -0.56 6.38
N TRP A 237 17.33 -0.95 5.50
CA TRP A 237 17.24 -2.21 4.76
C TRP A 237 17.18 -3.46 5.65
N GLN A 238 17.82 -3.44 6.83
CA GLN A 238 17.74 -4.56 7.76
C GLN A 238 16.31 -4.78 8.26
N ARG A 239 15.54 -3.70 8.48
CA ARG A 239 14.12 -3.78 8.84
C ARG A 239 13.32 -4.55 7.79
N PHE A 240 13.59 -4.33 6.51
CA PHE A 240 12.95 -5.10 5.43
C PHE A 240 13.34 -6.59 5.47
N LEU A 241 14.60 -6.91 5.70
CA LEU A 241 15.04 -8.30 5.81
C LEU A 241 14.39 -9.01 7.02
N ASP A 242 14.26 -8.31 8.13
CA ASP A 242 13.58 -8.82 9.32
C ASP A 242 12.08 -9.01 9.07
N PHE A 243 11.46 -8.10 8.32
CA PHE A 243 10.05 -8.22 7.89
C PHE A 243 9.83 -9.40 6.94
N ALA A 244 10.74 -9.64 6.01
CA ALA A 244 10.71 -10.83 5.14
C ALA A 244 10.80 -12.12 5.96
N ALA A 245 11.69 -12.16 6.96
CA ALA A 245 11.81 -13.29 7.87
C ALA A 245 10.58 -13.49 8.76
N PHE A 246 9.95 -12.40 9.22
CA PHE A 246 8.65 -12.45 9.92
C PHE A 246 7.55 -13.03 9.04
N SER A 247 7.43 -12.55 7.80
CA SER A 247 6.39 -13.02 6.86
C SER A 247 6.56 -14.52 6.57
N ARG A 248 7.79 -15.01 6.44
CA ARG A 248 8.09 -16.43 6.31
C ARG A 248 7.67 -17.21 7.57
N ALA A 249 8.02 -16.74 8.76
CA ALA A 249 7.65 -17.38 10.02
C ALA A 249 6.13 -17.47 10.19
N LEU A 250 5.39 -16.44 9.79
CA LEU A 250 3.93 -16.44 9.84
C LEU A 250 3.33 -17.56 8.96
N VAL A 251 3.83 -17.72 7.73
CA VAL A 251 3.38 -18.79 6.83
C VAL A 251 3.73 -20.17 7.38
N GLU A 252 4.91 -20.35 7.99
CA GLU A 252 5.32 -21.60 8.59
C GLU A 252 4.45 -21.98 9.81
N GLU A 253 4.14 -21.02 10.69
CA GLU A 253 3.23 -21.26 11.82
C GLU A 253 1.79 -21.51 11.33
N ALA A 254 1.32 -20.80 10.31
CA ALA A 254 0.03 -21.08 9.69
C ALA A 254 -0.04 -22.49 9.11
N LYS A 255 1.04 -22.95 8.46
CA LYS A 255 1.12 -24.33 7.96
C LYS A 255 1.07 -25.36 9.09
N LYS A 256 1.81 -25.16 10.16
CA LYS A 256 1.78 -26.06 11.35
C LYS A 256 0.37 -26.12 11.93
N ALA A 257 -0.30 -24.96 12.05
CA ALA A 257 -1.67 -24.90 12.54
C ALA A 257 -2.64 -25.64 11.62
N VAL A 258 -2.54 -25.49 10.30
CA VAL A 258 -3.36 -26.24 9.34
C VAL A 258 -3.15 -27.74 9.48
N ASP A 259 -1.90 -28.19 9.51
CA ASP A 259 -1.53 -29.61 9.61
C ASP A 259 -2.02 -30.25 10.93
N ALA A 260 -2.10 -29.44 12.02
CA ALA A 260 -2.57 -29.87 13.35
C ALA A 260 -4.10 -29.70 13.56
N GLY A 261 -4.84 -29.12 12.61
CA GLY A 261 -6.26 -28.77 12.79
C GLY A 261 -6.48 -27.60 13.75
N GLY A 262 -5.47 -26.75 13.91
CA GLY A 262 -5.49 -25.56 14.76
C GLY A 262 -6.23 -24.37 14.12
N THR A 263 -6.16 -23.23 14.79
CA THR A 263 -6.89 -22.00 14.54
C THR A 263 -5.95 -20.83 14.21
N PRO A 264 -6.44 -19.72 13.64
CA PRO A 264 -5.64 -18.51 13.47
C PRO A 264 -5.09 -17.92 14.78
N ASP A 265 -5.80 -18.12 15.90
CA ASP A 265 -5.32 -17.69 17.22
C ASP A 265 -4.09 -18.49 17.67
N ASP A 266 -4.00 -19.78 17.33
CA ASP A 266 -2.82 -20.59 17.61
C ASP A 266 -1.58 -20.09 16.85
N VAL A 267 -1.77 -19.59 15.61
CA VAL A 267 -0.69 -18.99 14.81
C VAL A 267 -0.17 -17.72 15.48
N VAL A 268 -1.08 -16.83 15.87
CA VAL A 268 -0.72 -15.56 16.53
C VAL A 268 -0.02 -15.85 17.85
N ALA A 269 -0.57 -16.75 18.69
CA ALA A 269 0.02 -17.14 19.97
C ALA A 269 1.42 -17.74 19.82
N ALA A 270 1.68 -18.55 18.78
CA ALA A 270 3.00 -19.12 18.53
C ALA A 270 4.03 -18.05 18.15
N LEU A 271 3.62 -17.05 17.33
CA LEU A 271 4.49 -15.93 16.98
C LEU A 271 4.80 -15.04 18.19
N GLU A 272 3.80 -14.72 19.01
CA GLU A 272 3.94 -13.97 20.26
C GLU A 272 4.87 -14.68 21.25
N ALA A 273 4.65 -15.98 21.46
CA ALA A 273 5.45 -16.79 22.39
C ALA A 273 6.94 -16.84 22.01
N SER A 274 7.28 -16.61 20.75
CA SER A 274 8.66 -16.54 20.31
C SER A 274 9.40 -15.31 20.84
N GLY A 275 8.69 -14.21 21.16
CA GLY A 275 9.25 -12.91 21.55
C GLY A 275 10.13 -12.24 20.47
N LYS A 276 10.17 -12.83 19.26
CA LYS A 276 11.05 -12.39 18.18
C LYS A 276 10.39 -11.36 17.26
N TRP A 277 9.04 -11.38 17.18
CA TRP A 277 8.28 -10.71 16.14
C TRP A 277 7.40 -9.56 16.64
N ASP A 278 7.55 -9.14 17.90
CA ASP A 278 6.69 -8.16 18.57
C ASP A 278 6.52 -6.87 17.76
N LEU A 279 7.58 -6.43 17.06
CA LEU A 279 7.55 -5.23 16.23
C LEU A 279 6.67 -5.34 14.98
N PHE A 280 6.43 -6.57 14.49
CA PHE A 280 5.73 -6.79 13.23
C PHE A 280 4.31 -7.33 13.42
N LEU A 281 3.98 -7.88 14.57
CA LEU A 281 2.72 -8.60 14.78
C LEU A 281 1.49 -7.72 14.53
N GLY A 282 1.46 -6.49 15.04
CA GLY A 282 0.29 -5.64 14.92
C GLY A 282 -0.94 -6.31 15.56
N THR A 283 -0.83 -6.63 16.86
CA THR A 283 -1.90 -7.34 17.62
C THR A 283 -3.01 -6.43 18.10
N GLU A 284 -2.87 -5.12 17.97
CA GLU A 284 -3.92 -4.16 18.28
C GLU A 284 -5.14 -4.34 17.36
N LEU A 285 -6.33 -4.25 17.95
CA LEU A 285 -7.57 -4.26 17.19
C LEU A 285 -7.72 -2.95 16.42
N LEU A 286 -7.91 -3.03 15.12
CA LEU A 286 -8.07 -1.86 14.27
C LEU A 286 -9.57 -1.53 14.12
N PRO A 287 -9.97 -0.26 14.34
CA PRO A 287 -11.35 0.17 14.10
C PRO A 287 -11.75 -0.08 12.63
N GLY A 288 -12.89 -0.72 12.45
CA GLY A 288 -13.40 -1.04 11.11
C GLY A 288 -12.76 -2.26 10.44
N LEU A 289 -11.87 -2.98 11.13
CA LEU A 289 -11.31 -4.23 10.68
C LEU A 289 -11.96 -5.39 11.42
N GLU A 290 -12.84 -6.10 10.73
CA GLU A 290 -13.64 -7.19 11.32
C GLU A 290 -13.56 -8.45 10.48
N TYR A 291 -13.70 -9.59 11.14
CA TYR A 291 -13.89 -10.89 10.51
C TYR A 291 -15.06 -11.61 11.21
N GLY A 292 -16.08 -11.98 10.44
CA GLY A 292 -17.29 -12.57 10.99
C GLY A 292 -18.00 -11.68 12.03
N GLY A 293 -17.96 -10.35 11.85
CA GLY A 293 -18.55 -9.37 12.78
C GLY A 293 -17.77 -9.15 14.07
N THR A 294 -16.52 -9.61 14.14
CA THR A 294 -15.66 -9.45 15.32
C THR A 294 -14.41 -8.64 14.94
N PRO A 295 -14.09 -7.55 15.67
CA PRO A 295 -12.83 -6.81 15.46
C PRO A 295 -11.61 -7.72 15.53
N ILE A 296 -10.67 -7.56 14.61
CA ILE A 296 -9.45 -8.37 14.53
C ILE A 296 -8.20 -7.52 14.34
N SER A 297 -7.06 -8.10 14.66
CA SER A 297 -5.74 -7.50 14.46
C SER A 297 -5.14 -7.85 13.09
N ARG A 298 -4.12 -7.11 12.66
CA ARG A 298 -3.38 -7.40 11.42
C ARG A 298 -2.74 -8.79 11.45
N ALA A 299 -2.13 -9.19 12.57
CA ALA A 299 -1.56 -10.52 12.73
C ALA A 299 -2.61 -11.61 12.49
N LYS A 300 -3.81 -11.46 13.08
CA LYS A 300 -4.89 -12.43 12.94
C LYS A 300 -5.44 -12.49 11.51
N ILE A 301 -5.57 -11.36 10.80
CA ILE A 301 -5.94 -11.35 9.39
C ILE A 301 -4.95 -12.17 8.57
N ASN A 302 -3.66 -11.89 8.72
CA ASN A 302 -2.64 -12.60 7.97
C ASN A 302 -2.64 -14.11 8.27
N ALA A 303 -2.88 -14.49 9.54
CA ALA A 303 -3.05 -15.90 9.92
C ALA A 303 -4.27 -16.55 9.22
N ILE A 304 -5.43 -15.86 9.21
CA ILE A 304 -6.65 -16.33 8.54
C ILE A 304 -6.38 -16.53 7.05
N VAL A 305 -5.88 -15.49 6.36
CA VAL A 305 -5.62 -15.54 4.91
C VAL A 305 -4.62 -16.64 4.59
N SER A 306 -3.51 -16.72 5.32
CA SER A 306 -2.51 -17.78 5.12
C SER A 306 -3.10 -19.18 5.28
N MET A 307 -3.91 -19.42 6.31
CA MET A 307 -4.53 -20.73 6.54
C MET A 307 -5.55 -21.08 5.47
N GLN A 308 -6.35 -20.12 4.99
CA GLN A 308 -7.29 -20.34 3.88
C GLN A 308 -6.55 -20.71 2.60
N GLU A 309 -5.52 -19.94 2.22
CA GLU A 309 -4.70 -20.22 1.05
C GLU A 309 -4.03 -21.60 1.13
N LEU A 310 -3.46 -21.97 2.29
CA LEU A 310 -2.80 -23.26 2.52
C LEU A 310 -3.78 -24.45 2.43
N ARG A 311 -5.07 -24.24 2.70
CA ARG A 311 -6.14 -25.22 2.52
C ARG A 311 -6.69 -25.26 1.10
N GLY A 312 -6.23 -24.36 0.20
CA GLY A 312 -6.77 -24.21 -1.14
C GLY A 312 -8.16 -23.55 -1.18
N GLU A 313 -8.51 -22.85 -0.11
CA GLU A 313 -9.73 -22.05 -0.02
C GLU A 313 -9.49 -20.68 -0.65
N GLU A 314 -10.54 -20.08 -1.25
CA GLU A 314 -10.47 -18.67 -1.67
C GLU A 314 -10.57 -17.77 -0.42
N PRO A 315 -9.56 -16.90 -0.14
CA PRO A 315 -9.60 -16.06 1.04
C PRO A 315 -10.83 -15.16 1.06
N GLN A 316 -11.58 -15.22 2.14
CA GLN A 316 -12.78 -14.46 2.38
C GLN A 316 -12.46 -13.40 3.44
N LEU A 317 -12.04 -12.21 3.02
CA LEU A 317 -11.95 -11.06 3.91
C LEU A 317 -13.15 -10.15 3.70
N ILE A 318 -14.00 -10.08 4.71
CA ILE A 318 -15.08 -9.11 4.78
C ILE A 318 -14.58 -7.97 5.65
N MET A 319 -14.23 -6.84 5.04
CA MET A 319 -13.97 -5.61 5.79
C MET A 319 -15.23 -4.75 5.81
N GLY A 320 -15.79 -4.64 6.99
CA GLY A 320 -16.48 -3.46 7.49
C GLY A 320 -17.73 -2.94 6.81
N LEU A 321 -18.60 -3.78 6.19
CA LEU A 321 -19.98 -3.40 5.96
C LEU A 321 -20.91 -4.29 6.81
N PRO A 322 -21.98 -3.74 7.43
CA PRO A 322 -23.00 -4.54 8.09
C PRO A 322 -23.58 -5.59 7.12
N PRO A 323 -24.00 -6.77 7.62
CA PRO A 323 -24.58 -7.82 6.78
C PRO A 323 -25.78 -7.38 5.94
N GLU A 324 -26.43 -6.31 6.30
CA GLU A 324 -27.64 -5.76 5.65
C GLU A 324 -27.32 -4.93 4.40
N GLU A 325 -26.03 -4.60 4.16
CA GLU A 325 -25.58 -3.80 3.01
C GLU A 325 -24.72 -4.62 2.02
N GLN A 326 -24.63 -5.94 2.21
CA GLN A 326 -23.86 -6.85 1.36
C GLN A 326 -24.65 -7.40 0.18
#